data_114ecdcf9e20f4d835b1f2f265ef28fd
#
_entry.id   114ecdcf9e20f4d835b1f2f265ef28fd
#
_cell.length_a   1.000
_cell.length_b   1.000
_cell.length_c   1.000
_cell.angle_alpha   90.00
_cell.angle_beta   90.00
_cell.angle_gamma   90.00
#
_symmetry.space_group_name_H-M   'P 1'
#
loop_
_entity.id
_entity.type
_entity.pdbx_description
1 polymer ?
#
loop_
_entity_poly.entity_id
_entity_poly.type
_entity_poly.pdbx_seq_one_letter_code
_entity_poly.pdbx_strand_id
1 'polypeptide(L)'
;ISGQVSIKYGLMGPNHAVVTACSTGAHSIGDAARMIAMDDADVMLAGGAEAAICPIGIAGFAQARALSTNFNDEPERASRPYDVDRDGFVMGEGAGVVVLEEYEHAKARGANIYAEVVGYGLSGDAYHVTAPHPEGSGAYRAMEMALKKAGVSPSEIDYINAHGTSTPLGDELELGAVKRLFGNAVGDLSMSSTKSAIGHLLGGAGAVESIFCILSLRDQIVPPTLNLDNPSEGTAGVDLVPHTAKKREVRAVLNNSFGFGGTNASLIMTAV
;
A
#
# COMPACT_ATOMS: atom_id res chain seq x y z
N ILE A 1 -13.25 -2.60 16.11
CA ILE A 1 -12.17 -1.68 16.53
C ILE A 1 -12.72 -0.26 16.59
N SER A 2 -13.25 0.29 15.48
CA SER A 2 -13.69 1.69 15.38
C SER A 2 -14.66 2.12 16.49
N GLY A 3 -15.69 1.32 16.80
CA GLY A 3 -16.65 1.62 17.88
C GLY A 3 -16.01 1.72 19.26
N GLN A 4 -15.02 0.89 19.59
CA GLN A 4 -14.30 0.97 20.86
C GLN A 4 -13.43 2.22 20.97
N VAL A 5 -12.80 2.63 19.87
CA VAL A 5 -12.02 3.86 19.80
C VAL A 5 -12.95 5.08 19.96
N SER A 6 -14.06 5.10 19.23
CA SER A 6 -15.09 6.15 19.33
C SER A 6 -15.60 6.31 20.77
N ILE A 7 -16.00 5.23 21.42
CA ILE A 7 -16.48 5.24 22.81
C ILE A 7 -15.39 5.75 23.78
N LYS A 8 -14.18 5.25 23.63
CA LYS A 8 -13.07 5.58 24.55
C LYS A 8 -12.69 7.06 24.50
N TYR A 9 -12.72 7.65 23.31
CA TYR A 9 -12.26 9.02 23.08
C TYR A 9 -13.39 10.02 22.84
N GLY A 10 -14.65 9.60 22.89
CA GLY A 10 -15.82 10.47 22.70
C GLY A 10 -15.94 11.00 21.26
N LEU A 11 -15.51 10.23 20.26
CA LEU A 11 -15.57 10.64 18.86
C LEU A 11 -16.96 10.36 18.31
N MET A 12 -17.69 11.40 17.90
CA MET A 12 -19.11 11.34 17.54
C MET A 12 -19.38 11.53 16.03
N GLY A 13 -18.37 11.70 15.23
CA GLY A 13 -18.48 11.78 13.78
C GLY A 13 -18.76 10.41 13.11
N PRO A 14 -18.64 10.32 11.78
CA PRO A 14 -18.85 9.07 11.06
C PRO A 14 -18.01 7.92 11.64
N ASN A 15 -18.64 6.76 11.87
CA ASN A 15 -18.00 5.59 12.49
C ASN A 15 -18.44 4.32 11.79
N HIS A 16 -17.58 3.77 10.97
CA HIS A 16 -17.81 2.52 10.24
C HIS A 16 -16.53 1.74 10.04
N ALA A 17 -16.61 0.54 9.49
CA ALA A 17 -15.46 -0.28 9.16
C ALA A 17 -15.48 -0.61 7.66
N VAL A 18 -14.31 -0.51 7.05
CA VAL A 18 -14.04 -1.00 5.69
C VAL A 18 -13.50 -2.41 5.80
N VAL A 19 -13.97 -3.32 4.93
CA VAL A 19 -13.49 -4.71 4.84
C VAL A 19 -13.28 -5.05 3.36
N THR A 20 -12.06 -4.89 2.90
CA THR A 20 -11.67 -5.08 1.49
C THR A 20 -10.35 -5.86 1.38
N ALA A 21 -10.25 -6.93 2.18
CA ALA A 21 -9.07 -7.81 2.23
C ALA A 21 -7.77 -6.98 2.38
N CYS A 22 -6.77 -7.23 1.55
CA CYS A 22 -5.46 -6.57 1.64
C CYS A 22 -5.49 -5.05 1.36
N SER A 23 -6.58 -4.53 0.82
CA SER A 23 -6.73 -3.08 0.53
C SER A 23 -7.46 -2.30 1.63
N THR A 24 -7.86 -2.97 2.72
CA THR A 24 -8.68 -2.37 3.78
C THR A 24 -8.07 -1.10 4.35
N GLY A 25 -6.78 -1.12 4.71
CA GLY A 25 -6.12 0.05 5.32
C GLY A 25 -6.03 1.25 4.37
N ALA A 26 -5.74 1.00 3.09
CA ALA A 26 -5.70 2.05 2.07
C ALA A 26 -7.10 2.62 1.77
N HIS A 27 -8.10 1.77 1.63
CA HIS A 27 -9.49 2.20 1.49
C HIS A 27 -9.98 3.00 2.69
N SER A 28 -9.66 2.57 3.93
CA SER A 28 -10.03 3.30 5.15
C SER A 28 -9.49 4.73 5.14
N ILE A 29 -8.22 4.92 4.77
CA ILE A 29 -7.61 6.25 4.67
C ILE A 29 -8.25 7.07 3.55
N GLY A 30 -8.43 6.47 2.37
CA GLY A 30 -9.01 7.15 1.22
C GLY A 30 -10.48 7.55 1.43
N ASP A 31 -11.28 6.68 2.06
CA ASP A 31 -12.68 6.98 2.37
C ASP A 31 -12.79 8.07 3.45
N ALA A 32 -11.95 8.04 4.48
CA ALA A 32 -11.91 9.09 5.49
C ALA A 32 -11.49 10.45 4.89
N ALA A 33 -10.46 10.47 4.02
CA ALA A 33 -10.08 11.68 3.29
C ALA A 33 -11.23 12.24 2.43
N ARG A 34 -12.00 11.34 1.79
CA ARG A 34 -13.17 11.71 1.00
C ARG A 34 -14.29 12.29 1.86
N MET A 35 -14.56 11.73 3.06
CA MET A 35 -15.55 12.26 3.99
C MET A 35 -15.18 13.66 4.49
N ILE A 36 -13.91 13.89 4.80
CA ILE A 36 -13.42 15.22 5.14
C ILE A 36 -13.62 16.20 3.97
N ALA A 37 -13.26 15.78 2.76
CA ALA A 37 -13.44 16.60 1.55
C ALA A 37 -14.92 16.90 1.21
N MET A 38 -15.86 16.09 1.72
CA MET A 38 -17.31 16.29 1.60
C MET A 38 -17.93 17.06 2.77
N ASP A 39 -17.11 17.51 3.72
CA ASP A 39 -17.56 18.27 4.91
C ASP A 39 -18.40 17.42 5.89
N ASP A 40 -18.23 16.09 5.88
CA ASP A 40 -18.86 15.18 6.83
C ASP A 40 -18.15 15.17 8.20
N ALA A 41 -16.86 15.56 8.24
CA ALA A 41 -16.05 15.68 9.44
C ALA A 41 -14.81 16.55 9.18
N ASP A 42 -14.33 17.29 10.19
CA ASP A 42 -13.07 18.03 10.13
C ASP A 42 -11.85 17.13 10.41
N VAL A 43 -12.01 16.12 11.27
CA VAL A 43 -10.94 15.22 11.74
C VAL A 43 -11.44 13.78 11.79
N MET A 44 -10.67 12.87 11.23
CA MET A 44 -10.96 11.44 11.27
C MET A 44 -9.73 10.61 11.65
N LEU A 45 -9.94 9.55 12.42
CA LEU A 45 -8.97 8.48 12.61
C LEU A 45 -9.23 7.41 11.56
N ALA A 46 -8.21 7.09 10.79
CA ALA A 46 -8.32 6.07 9.74
C ALA A 46 -7.11 5.14 9.77
N GLY A 47 -7.31 3.91 9.34
CA GLY A 47 -6.23 2.93 9.30
C GLY A 47 -6.72 1.50 9.21
N GLY A 48 -5.85 0.57 9.60
CA GLY A 48 -6.11 -0.86 9.59
C GLY A 48 -5.31 -1.58 10.66
N ALA A 49 -5.83 -2.70 11.11
CA ALA A 49 -5.17 -3.59 12.07
C ALA A 49 -5.47 -5.04 11.69
N GLU A 50 -4.48 -5.91 11.86
CA GLU A 50 -4.61 -7.33 11.57
C GLU A 50 -3.85 -8.16 12.59
N ALA A 51 -4.46 -9.27 13.03
CA ALA A 51 -3.87 -10.27 13.92
C ALA A 51 -4.39 -11.66 13.50
N ALA A 52 -4.04 -12.08 12.27
CA ALA A 52 -4.55 -13.28 11.62
C ALA A 52 -3.60 -14.48 11.70
N ILE A 53 -2.45 -14.37 12.38
CA ILE A 53 -1.49 -15.47 12.56
C ILE A 53 -2.03 -16.42 13.64
N CYS A 54 -2.99 -17.22 13.25
CA CYS A 54 -3.61 -18.25 14.07
C CYS A 54 -3.84 -19.51 13.21
N PRO A 55 -4.10 -20.70 13.82
CA PRO A 55 -4.21 -21.95 13.07
C PRO A 55 -5.20 -21.89 11.90
N ILE A 56 -6.35 -21.26 12.07
CA ILE A 56 -7.35 -21.18 11.00
C ILE A 56 -6.93 -20.19 9.90
N GLY A 57 -6.29 -19.07 10.25
CA GLY A 57 -5.76 -18.10 9.28
C GLY A 57 -4.69 -18.73 8.41
N ILE A 58 -3.70 -19.39 9.04
CA ILE A 58 -2.63 -20.09 8.31
C ILE A 58 -3.21 -21.24 7.46
N ALA A 59 -4.11 -22.04 7.99
CA ALA A 59 -4.71 -23.15 7.25
C ALA A 59 -5.49 -22.65 6.02
N GLY A 60 -6.23 -21.54 6.13
CA GLY A 60 -6.97 -20.96 5.02
C GLY A 60 -6.07 -20.50 3.88
N PHE A 61 -5.03 -19.74 4.19
CA PHE A 61 -4.08 -19.26 3.17
C PHE A 61 -3.17 -20.36 2.63
N ALA A 62 -2.80 -21.34 3.45
CA ALA A 62 -2.07 -22.53 3.01
C ALA A 62 -2.90 -23.36 2.03
N GLN A 63 -4.19 -23.56 2.31
CA GLN A 63 -5.10 -24.25 1.38
C GLN A 63 -5.28 -23.48 0.06
N ALA A 64 -5.25 -22.15 0.10
CA ALA A 64 -5.25 -21.30 -1.09
C ALA A 64 -3.90 -21.31 -1.84
N ARG A 65 -2.86 -21.96 -1.30
CA ARG A 65 -1.50 -22.00 -1.84
C ARG A 65 -0.90 -20.60 -2.05
N ALA A 66 -1.19 -19.69 -1.13
CA ALA A 66 -0.79 -18.30 -1.23
C ALA A 66 0.46 -17.97 -0.39
N LEU A 67 0.81 -18.86 0.58
CA LEU A 67 1.94 -18.66 1.49
C LEU A 67 3.25 -19.18 0.91
N SER A 68 4.34 -18.51 1.27
CA SER A 68 5.71 -19.03 1.08
C SER A 68 5.92 -20.30 1.91
N THR A 69 6.54 -21.31 1.33
CA THR A 69 6.80 -22.61 1.96
C THR A 69 8.23 -23.11 1.75
N ASN A 70 8.96 -22.56 0.81
CA ASN A 70 10.29 -23.03 0.46
C ASN A 70 11.40 -22.52 1.40
N PHE A 71 11.08 -21.55 2.27
CA PHE A 71 12.05 -20.87 3.14
C PHE A 71 11.77 -21.10 4.64
N ASN A 72 11.08 -22.17 5.02
CA ASN A 72 10.77 -22.44 6.44
C ASN A 72 12.01 -22.63 7.31
N ASP A 73 13.13 -23.08 6.74
CA ASP A 73 14.42 -23.23 7.43
C ASP A 73 15.23 -21.92 7.49
N GLU A 74 14.89 -20.93 6.66
CA GLU A 74 15.52 -19.60 6.57
C GLU A 74 14.43 -18.51 6.46
N PRO A 75 13.56 -18.36 7.48
CA PRO A 75 12.32 -17.56 7.38
C PRO A 75 12.56 -16.06 7.08
N GLU A 76 13.72 -15.53 7.45
CA GLU A 76 14.12 -14.15 7.12
C GLU A 76 14.29 -13.91 5.62
N ARG A 77 14.43 -14.97 4.82
CA ARG A 77 14.56 -14.92 3.36
C ARG A 77 13.25 -15.18 2.61
N ALA A 78 12.18 -15.51 3.33
CA ALA A 78 10.92 -15.97 2.73
C ALA A 78 10.17 -14.87 1.99
N SER A 79 10.06 -13.66 2.58
CA SER A 79 9.45 -12.53 1.89
C SER A 79 10.47 -11.86 0.97
N ARG A 80 10.33 -12.10 -0.35
CA ARG A 80 11.28 -11.70 -1.38
C ARG A 80 10.61 -11.13 -2.64
N PRO A 81 9.87 -10.01 -2.51
CA PRO A 81 9.16 -9.43 -3.64
C PRO A 81 10.06 -9.21 -4.85
N TYR A 82 9.53 -9.53 -6.06
CA TYR A 82 10.21 -9.38 -7.36
C TYR A 82 11.39 -10.31 -7.62
N ASP A 83 11.83 -11.10 -6.64
CA ASP A 83 12.89 -12.08 -6.81
C ASP A 83 12.37 -13.32 -7.57
N VAL A 84 13.24 -13.98 -8.35
CA VAL A 84 12.85 -15.16 -9.15
C VAL A 84 12.46 -16.35 -8.28
N ASP A 85 13.00 -16.45 -7.06
CA ASP A 85 12.75 -17.58 -6.15
C ASP A 85 11.55 -17.33 -5.20
N ARG A 86 10.78 -16.24 -5.38
CA ARG A 86 9.58 -15.97 -4.58
C ARG A 86 8.52 -17.04 -4.82
N ASP A 87 7.86 -17.50 -3.77
CA ASP A 87 6.91 -18.63 -3.81
C ASP A 87 5.59 -18.37 -3.10
N GLY A 88 5.36 -17.15 -2.57
CA GLY A 88 4.16 -16.76 -1.86
C GLY A 88 4.43 -15.68 -0.82
N PHE A 89 3.39 -15.19 -0.19
CA PHE A 89 3.55 -14.16 0.84
C PHE A 89 3.85 -14.76 2.22
N VAL A 90 4.45 -13.96 3.09
CA VAL A 90 4.62 -14.25 4.52
C VAL A 90 3.59 -13.44 5.28
N MET A 91 2.77 -14.08 6.13
CA MET A 91 1.80 -13.38 6.96
C MET A 91 2.51 -12.51 7.99
N GLY A 92 2.06 -11.25 8.12
CA GLY A 92 2.46 -10.33 9.17
C GLY A 92 1.25 -9.88 9.99
N GLU A 93 1.50 -9.37 11.19
CA GLU A 93 0.50 -8.76 12.08
C GLU A 93 0.94 -7.36 12.46
N GLY A 94 -0.04 -6.51 12.74
CA GLY A 94 0.23 -5.16 13.19
C GLY A 94 -0.93 -4.21 12.93
N ALA A 95 -0.69 -2.93 13.20
CA ALA A 95 -1.66 -1.87 13.00
C ALA A 95 -0.99 -0.57 12.58
N GLY A 96 -1.66 0.18 11.75
CA GLY A 96 -1.33 1.56 11.41
C GLY A 96 -2.58 2.43 11.49
N VAL A 97 -2.46 3.57 12.15
CA VAL A 97 -3.54 4.56 12.27
C VAL A 97 -2.97 5.93 12.00
N VAL A 98 -3.65 6.70 11.17
CA VAL A 98 -3.34 8.10 10.89
C VAL A 98 -4.49 9.00 11.35
N VAL A 99 -4.15 10.22 11.73
CA VAL A 99 -5.11 11.30 11.93
C VAL A 99 -5.17 12.07 10.63
N LEU A 100 -6.33 12.06 10.00
CA LEU A 100 -6.64 12.92 8.85
C LEU A 100 -7.40 14.16 9.35
N GLU A 101 -7.06 15.31 8.80
CA GLU A 101 -7.64 16.57 9.22
C GLU A 101 -7.78 17.49 8.00
N GLU A 102 -8.86 18.27 7.96
CA GLU A 102 -9.03 19.31 6.94
C GLU A 102 -7.85 20.29 7.01
N TYR A 103 -7.32 20.67 5.85
CA TYR A 103 -6.05 21.38 5.74
C TYR A 103 -6.05 22.73 6.45
N GLU A 104 -7.05 23.58 6.22
CA GLU A 104 -7.13 24.90 6.85
C GLU A 104 -7.44 24.80 8.36
N HIS A 105 -8.21 23.78 8.78
CA HIS A 105 -8.43 23.47 10.18
C HIS A 105 -7.12 23.12 10.88
N ALA A 106 -6.30 22.25 10.27
CA ALA A 106 -4.98 21.88 10.79
C ALA A 106 -4.03 23.08 10.89
N LYS A 107 -3.97 23.91 9.85
CA LYS A 107 -3.17 25.14 9.85
C LYS A 107 -3.62 26.15 10.90
N ALA A 108 -4.92 26.36 11.07
CA ALA A 108 -5.46 27.34 12.01
C ALA A 108 -5.07 27.04 13.46
N ARG A 109 -4.90 25.74 13.82
CA ARG A 109 -4.43 25.34 15.16
C ARG A 109 -2.90 25.15 15.26
N GLY A 110 -2.15 25.41 14.19
CA GLY A 110 -0.69 25.23 14.16
C GLY A 110 -0.25 23.76 14.20
N ALA A 111 -1.01 22.86 13.59
CA ALA A 111 -0.64 21.44 13.51
C ALA A 111 0.67 21.24 12.74
N ASN A 112 1.45 20.24 13.14
CA ASN A 112 2.55 19.74 12.34
C ASN A 112 1.97 18.77 11.28
N ILE A 113 1.85 19.26 10.05
CA ILE A 113 1.31 18.47 8.93
C ILE A 113 2.47 17.68 8.32
N TYR A 114 2.34 16.35 8.24
CA TYR A 114 3.36 15.47 7.69
C TYR A 114 3.28 15.31 6.18
N ALA A 115 2.05 15.27 5.66
CA ALA A 115 1.78 15.08 4.24
C ALA A 115 0.31 15.46 3.95
N GLU A 116 0.00 15.69 2.69
CA GLU A 116 -1.36 15.88 2.20
C GLU A 116 -1.79 14.65 1.38
N VAL A 117 -3.00 14.11 1.64
CA VAL A 117 -3.61 13.06 0.82
C VAL A 117 -4.33 13.71 -0.35
N VAL A 118 -3.68 13.74 -1.51
CA VAL A 118 -4.18 14.47 -2.69
C VAL A 118 -4.89 13.57 -3.70
N GLY A 119 -4.65 12.26 -3.66
CA GLY A 119 -5.22 11.33 -4.62
C GLY A 119 -5.70 10.03 -3.98
N TYR A 120 -6.88 9.59 -4.40
CA TYR A 120 -7.43 8.30 -4.03
C TYR A 120 -8.10 7.66 -5.23
N GLY A 121 -7.58 6.52 -5.69
CA GLY A 121 -8.12 5.72 -6.76
C GLY A 121 -8.52 4.34 -6.26
N LEU A 122 -9.62 3.83 -6.80
CA LEU A 122 -10.15 2.51 -6.48
C LEU A 122 -10.72 1.84 -7.72
N SER A 123 -10.64 0.51 -7.75
CA SER A 123 -11.17 -0.29 -8.85
C SER A 123 -11.52 -1.71 -8.39
N GLY A 124 -12.31 -2.39 -9.20
CA GLY A 124 -12.54 -3.82 -9.05
C GLY A 124 -12.02 -4.59 -10.28
N ASP A 125 -11.41 -5.77 -10.08
CA ASP A 125 -10.93 -6.61 -11.19
C ASP A 125 -12.06 -7.30 -11.94
N ALA A 126 -13.13 -7.67 -11.23
CA ALA A 126 -14.24 -8.44 -11.76
C ALA A 126 -13.78 -9.72 -12.48
N TYR A 127 -12.81 -10.43 -11.90
CA TYR A 127 -12.17 -11.57 -12.56
C TYR A 127 -12.18 -12.86 -11.73
N HIS A 128 -11.49 -12.91 -10.60
CA HIS A 128 -11.34 -14.11 -9.79
C HIS A 128 -11.22 -13.78 -8.30
N VAL A 129 -11.55 -14.75 -7.42
CA VAL A 129 -11.56 -14.55 -5.96
C VAL A 129 -10.15 -14.22 -5.41
N THR A 130 -9.09 -14.81 -5.94
CA THR A 130 -7.72 -14.63 -5.43
C THR A 130 -6.72 -14.17 -6.47
N ALA A 131 -6.93 -14.51 -7.75
CA ALA A 131 -6.02 -14.11 -8.81
C ALA A 131 -6.36 -12.70 -9.33
N PRO A 132 -5.36 -11.82 -9.51
CA PRO A 132 -5.55 -10.55 -10.19
C PRO A 132 -5.89 -10.76 -11.67
N HIS A 133 -6.48 -9.73 -12.29
CA HIS A 133 -6.75 -9.77 -13.73
C HIS A 133 -5.44 -9.98 -14.52
N PRO A 134 -5.40 -10.88 -15.53
CA PRO A 134 -4.16 -11.22 -16.24
C PRO A 134 -3.41 -10.05 -16.88
N GLU A 135 -4.10 -8.98 -17.19
CA GLU A 135 -3.49 -7.76 -17.73
C GLU A 135 -3.13 -6.74 -16.64
N GLY A 136 -3.32 -7.03 -15.35
CA GLY A 136 -3.15 -6.06 -14.27
C GLY A 136 -4.03 -4.82 -14.41
N SER A 137 -5.17 -4.97 -15.10
CA SER A 137 -6.02 -3.83 -15.48
C SER A 137 -6.67 -3.13 -14.29
N GLY A 138 -6.97 -3.86 -13.20
CA GLY A 138 -7.49 -3.27 -11.97
C GLY A 138 -6.47 -2.40 -11.27
N ALA A 139 -5.24 -2.90 -11.08
CA ALA A 139 -4.13 -2.13 -10.53
C ALA A 139 -3.89 -0.85 -11.36
N TYR A 140 -3.83 -1.00 -12.67
CA TYR A 140 -3.69 0.14 -13.60
C TYR A 140 -4.78 1.20 -13.36
N ARG A 141 -6.07 0.80 -13.33
CA ARG A 141 -7.20 1.75 -13.17
C ARG A 141 -7.20 2.43 -11.79
N ALA A 142 -6.81 1.71 -10.73
CA ALA A 142 -6.71 2.31 -9.40
C ALA A 142 -5.63 3.41 -9.37
N MET A 143 -4.45 3.12 -9.88
CA MET A 143 -3.35 4.10 -9.97
C MET A 143 -3.70 5.27 -10.89
N GLU A 144 -4.26 5.02 -12.08
CA GLU A 144 -4.69 6.05 -13.02
C GLU A 144 -5.74 6.99 -12.40
N MET A 145 -6.73 6.42 -11.69
CA MET A 145 -7.74 7.22 -10.99
C MET A 145 -7.11 8.06 -9.88
N ALA A 146 -6.15 7.53 -9.12
CA ALA A 146 -5.45 8.28 -8.08
C ALA A 146 -4.69 9.47 -8.65
N LEU A 147 -3.92 9.27 -9.73
CA LEU A 147 -3.21 10.34 -10.45
C LEU A 147 -4.17 11.41 -10.96
N LYS A 148 -5.26 10.99 -11.62
CA LYS A 148 -6.27 11.91 -12.14
C LYS A 148 -6.92 12.74 -11.03
N LYS A 149 -7.21 12.14 -9.88
CA LYS A 149 -7.82 12.83 -8.73
C LYS A 149 -6.85 13.80 -8.06
N ALA A 150 -5.59 13.43 -7.98
CA ALA A 150 -4.52 14.28 -7.47
C ALA A 150 -4.17 15.45 -8.40
N GLY A 151 -4.52 15.37 -9.69
CA GLY A 151 -4.04 16.31 -10.70
C GLY A 151 -2.54 16.21 -10.97
N VAL A 152 -1.93 15.05 -10.68
CA VAL A 152 -0.49 14.78 -10.75
C VAL A 152 -0.21 13.88 -11.94
N SER A 153 0.85 14.21 -12.70
CA SER A 153 1.33 13.35 -13.78
C SER A 153 2.19 12.20 -13.25
N PRO A 154 2.32 11.08 -14.00
CA PRO A 154 3.20 9.99 -13.61
C PRO A 154 4.65 10.44 -13.32
N SER A 155 5.17 11.44 -14.05
CA SER A 155 6.54 11.95 -13.88
C SER A 155 6.77 12.75 -12.58
N GLU A 156 5.71 13.07 -11.85
CA GLU A 156 5.80 13.79 -10.56
C GLU A 156 5.84 12.83 -9.37
N ILE A 157 5.62 11.53 -9.59
CA ILE A 157 5.72 10.52 -8.52
C ILE A 157 7.19 10.11 -8.36
N ASP A 158 7.74 10.35 -7.19
CA ASP A 158 9.13 10.03 -6.88
C ASP A 158 9.29 8.63 -6.27
N TYR A 159 8.26 8.14 -5.56
CA TYR A 159 8.30 6.84 -4.90
C TYR A 159 6.95 6.11 -4.95
N ILE A 160 7.01 4.80 -5.22
CA ILE A 160 5.89 3.87 -5.11
C ILE A 160 6.17 2.87 -3.98
N ASN A 161 5.31 2.86 -2.93
CA ASN A 161 5.23 1.72 -2.04
C ASN A 161 4.32 0.69 -2.69
N ALA A 162 4.93 -0.40 -3.13
CA ALA A 162 4.25 -1.41 -3.90
C ALA A 162 3.36 -2.31 -3.04
N HIS A 163 2.33 -2.88 -3.64
CA HIS A 163 1.64 -4.01 -3.03
C HIS A 163 2.59 -5.20 -2.86
N GLY A 164 3.35 -5.57 -3.88
CA GLY A 164 4.52 -6.45 -3.86
C GLY A 164 4.52 -7.51 -2.76
N THR A 165 3.65 -8.52 -2.87
CA THR A 165 3.42 -9.51 -1.80
C THR A 165 4.40 -10.68 -1.80
N SER A 166 5.36 -10.71 -2.73
CA SER A 166 6.24 -11.87 -2.94
C SER A 166 5.52 -13.07 -3.57
N THR A 167 4.45 -12.81 -4.32
CA THR A 167 3.75 -13.86 -5.07
C THR A 167 4.22 -13.90 -6.52
N PRO A 168 4.36 -15.11 -7.11
CA PRO A 168 4.89 -15.25 -8.49
C PRO A 168 4.12 -14.42 -9.51
N LEU A 169 2.79 -14.42 -9.44
CA LEU A 169 1.94 -13.73 -10.41
C LEU A 169 1.67 -12.26 -10.03
N GLY A 170 1.38 -12.00 -8.76
CA GLY A 170 0.96 -10.67 -8.30
C GLY A 170 2.01 -9.59 -8.56
N ASP A 171 3.25 -9.88 -8.22
CA ASP A 171 4.36 -8.94 -8.35
C ASP A 171 4.62 -8.55 -9.82
N GLU A 172 4.57 -9.54 -10.74
CA GLU A 172 4.76 -9.27 -12.19
C GLU A 172 3.61 -8.43 -12.77
N LEU A 173 2.37 -8.71 -12.37
CA LEU A 173 1.21 -7.98 -12.89
C LEU A 173 1.17 -6.53 -12.37
N GLU A 174 1.52 -6.30 -11.11
CA GLU A 174 1.68 -4.96 -10.57
C GLU A 174 2.78 -4.19 -11.32
N LEU A 175 3.94 -4.81 -11.47
CA LEU A 175 5.08 -4.20 -12.19
C LEU A 175 4.73 -3.87 -13.64
N GLY A 176 4.03 -4.77 -14.33
CA GLY A 176 3.50 -4.54 -15.68
C GLY A 176 2.51 -3.38 -15.75
N ALA A 177 1.62 -3.26 -14.75
CA ALA A 177 0.67 -2.14 -14.67
C ALA A 177 1.40 -0.80 -14.41
N VAL A 178 2.40 -0.79 -13.52
CA VAL A 178 3.25 0.39 -13.26
C VAL A 178 3.98 0.81 -14.53
N LYS A 179 4.70 -0.11 -15.20
CA LYS A 179 5.41 0.20 -16.44
C LYS A 179 4.49 0.77 -17.52
N ARG A 180 3.32 0.20 -17.68
CA ARG A 180 2.34 0.66 -18.68
C ARG A 180 1.81 2.06 -18.36
N LEU A 181 1.53 2.37 -17.08
CA LEU A 181 0.99 3.65 -16.66
C LEU A 181 2.05 4.76 -16.68
N PHE A 182 3.24 4.46 -16.18
CA PHE A 182 4.31 5.44 -16.02
C PHE A 182 5.15 5.63 -17.30
N GLY A 183 5.13 4.67 -18.22
CA GLY A 183 5.88 4.76 -19.47
C GLY A 183 7.35 5.08 -19.22
N ASN A 184 7.87 6.12 -19.86
CA ASN A 184 9.27 6.55 -19.70
C ASN A 184 9.60 7.06 -18.30
N ALA A 185 8.62 7.56 -17.53
CA ALA A 185 8.84 8.08 -16.18
C ALA A 185 9.20 6.97 -15.17
N VAL A 186 8.99 5.70 -15.51
CA VAL A 186 9.32 4.58 -14.60
C VAL A 186 10.81 4.49 -14.25
N GLY A 187 11.69 4.98 -15.12
CA GLY A 187 13.14 5.01 -14.87
C GLY A 187 13.60 6.09 -13.88
N ASP A 188 12.74 7.08 -13.62
CA ASP A 188 13.06 8.22 -12.76
C ASP A 188 12.50 8.10 -11.34
N LEU A 189 11.60 7.12 -11.10
CA LEU A 189 11.04 6.85 -9.77
C LEU A 189 11.77 5.68 -9.07
N SER A 190 11.60 5.58 -7.76
CA SER A 190 11.93 4.37 -7.00
C SER A 190 10.65 3.65 -6.60
N MET A 191 10.69 2.32 -6.61
CA MET A 191 9.58 1.47 -6.16
C MET A 191 10.14 0.42 -5.22
N SER A 192 9.48 0.15 -4.09
CA SER A 192 9.90 -0.92 -3.21
C SER A 192 8.73 -1.59 -2.52
N SER A 193 8.92 -2.83 -2.07
CA SER A 193 7.97 -3.51 -1.21
C SER A 193 8.50 -3.63 0.21
N THR A 194 7.91 -2.88 1.11
CA THR A 194 8.21 -2.96 2.55
C THR A 194 7.73 -4.28 3.18
N LYS A 195 6.91 -5.05 2.47
CA LYS A 195 6.53 -6.43 2.88
C LYS A 195 7.73 -7.37 2.93
N SER A 196 8.81 -7.04 2.24
CA SER A 196 10.08 -7.76 2.37
C SER A 196 10.65 -7.74 3.79
N ALA A 197 10.34 -6.71 4.57
CA ALA A 197 10.81 -6.53 5.95
C ALA A 197 9.79 -6.97 7.01
N ILE A 198 8.49 -6.73 6.75
CA ILE A 198 7.43 -6.90 7.78
C ILE A 198 6.42 -8.00 7.44
N GLY A 199 6.55 -8.65 6.29
CA GLY A 199 5.51 -9.54 5.78
C GLY A 199 4.27 -8.81 5.30
N HIS A 200 3.23 -9.55 4.98
CA HIS A 200 1.95 -9.03 4.52
C HIS A 200 0.95 -8.93 5.67
N LEU A 201 0.67 -7.73 6.15
CA LEU A 201 -0.27 -7.48 7.26
C LEU A 201 -1.73 -7.50 6.81
N LEU A 202 -2.05 -8.06 5.65
CA LEU A 202 -3.42 -8.20 5.14
C LEU A 202 -4.21 -6.87 5.24
N GLY A 203 -5.26 -6.82 6.04
CA GLY A 203 -6.07 -5.61 6.23
C GLY A 203 -5.34 -4.43 6.87
N GLY A 204 -4.28 -4.67 7.63
CA GLY A 204 -3.42 -3.63 8.20
C GLY A 204 -2.37 -3.08 7.25
N ALA A 205 -2.04 -3.82 6.17
CA ALA A 205 -0.91 -3.51 5.29
C ALA A 205 -0.95 -2.10 4.70
N GLY A 206 -2.04 -1.74 4.03
CA GLY A 206 -2.13 -0.44 3.35
C GLY A 206 -2.02 0.76 4.26
N ALA A 207 -2.40 0.62 5.55
CA ALA A 207 -2.27 1.69 6.53
C ALA A 207 -0.82 1.86 7.01
N VAL A 208 -0.14 0.75 7.32
CA VAL A 208 1.29 0.78 7.72
C VAL A 208 2.15 1.28 6.56
N GLU A 209 1.86 0.85 5.34
CA GLU A 209 2.56 1.28 4.13
C GLU A 209 2.32 2.77 3.82
N SER A 210 1.11 3.29 4.08
CA SER A 210 0.86 4.74 4.03
C SER A 210 1.74 5.51 5.01
N ILE A 211 1.96 4.98 6.22
CA ILE A 211 2.87 5.59 7.20
C ILE A 211 4.30 5.56 6.68
N PHE A 212 4.77 4.48 6.06
CA PHE A 212 6.10 4.44 5.44
C PHE A 212 6.24 5.46 4.29
N CYS A 213 5.18 5.65 3.49
CA CYS A 213 5.14 6.70 2.48
C CYS A 213 5.29 8.10 3.09
N ILE A 214 4.54 8.41 4.15
CA ILE A 214 4.63 9.67 4.89
C ILE A 214 6.02 9.89 5.47
N LEU A 215 6.62 8.84 6.04
CA LEU A 215 7.99 8.90 6.55
C LEU A 215 9.01 9.11 5.44
N SER A 216 8.79 8.54 4.26
CA SER A 216 9.66 8.76 3.08
C SER A 216 9.61 10.22 2.60
N LEU A 217 8.43 10.86 2.62
CA LEU A 217 8.28 12.29 2.35
C LEU A 217 9.04 13.14 3.38
N ARG A 218 8.91 12.81 4.68
CA ARG A 218 9.55 13.56 5.78
C ARG A 218 11.06 13.41 5.79
N ASP A 219 11.55 12.17 5.66
CA ASP A 219 12.95 11.83 5.91
C ASP A 219 13.80 11.82 4.63
N GLN A 220 13.16 11.93 3.45
CA GLN A 220 13.81 11.89 2.14
C GLN A 220 14.62 10.59 1.93
N ILE A 221 14.04 9.46 2.44
CA ILE A 221 14.61 8.13 2.38
C ILE A 221 13.54 7.17 1.90
N VAL A 222 13.86 6.41 0.86
CA VAL A 222 13.01 5.34 0.34
C VAL A 222 13.44 4.00 0.98
N PRO A 223 12.50 3.26 1.60
CA PRO A 223 12.81 1.96 2.20
C PRO A 223 13.17 0.92 1.12
N PRO A 224 13.98 -0.11 1.46
CA PRO A 224 14.43 -1.09 0.50
C PRO A 224 13.39 -2.19 0.23
N THR A 225 13.60 -2.91 -0.87
CA THR A 225 13.11 -4.28 -1.06
C THR A 225 14.21 -5.23 -0.60
N LEU A 226 14.00 -5.87 0.55
CA LEU A 226 14.93 -6.87 1.07
C LEU A 226 14.81 -8.17 0.26
N ASN A 227 15.86 -9.03 0.34
CA ASN A 227 15.88 -10.35 -0.29
C ASN A 227 15.73 -10.35 -1.82
N LEU A 228 15.95 -9.21 -2.47
CA LEU A 228 15.94 -9.09 -3.92
C LEU A 228 17.35 -9.41 -4.47
N ASP A 229 17.70 -10.69 -4.41
CA ASP A 229 19.03 -11.19 -4.80
C ASP A 229 19.12 -11.44 -6.32
N ASN A 230 18.04 -11.99 -6.89
CA ASN A 230 17.91 -12.33 -8.29
C ASN A 230 16.63 -11.72 -8.86
N PRO A 231 16.66 -10.44 -9.31
CA PRO A 231 15.49 -9.78 -9.86
C PRO A 231 14.90 -10.53 -11.07
N SER A 232 13.57 -10.67 -11.13
CA SER A 232 12.88 -11.27 -12.28
C SER A 232 13.07 -10.41 -13.54
N GLU A 233 12.91 -11.00 -14.72
CA GLU A 233 13.07 -10.31 -16.00
C GLU A 233 12.15 -9.09 -16.13
N GLY A 234 10.94 -9.17 -15.56
CA GLY A 234 9.97 -8.07 -15.54
C GLY A 234 10.47 -6.81 -14.84
N THR A 235 11.52 -6.89 -14.00
CA THR A 235 12.05 -5.75 -13.22
C THR A 235 12.92 -4.80 -14.04
N ALA A 236 13.35 -5.18 -15.23
CA ALA A 236 14.27 -4.37 -16.05
C ALA A 236 13.77 -2.92 -16.22
N GLY A 237 14.64 -1.95 -15.93
CA GLY A 237 14.36 -0.52 -16.06
C GLY A 237 13.58 0.09 -14.89
N VAL A 238 13.34 -0.64 -13.81
CA VAL A 238 12.70 -0.12 -12.58
C VAL A 238 13.70 -0.16 -11.42
N ASP A 239 13.84 0.94 -10.70
CA ASP A 239 14.62 0.98 -9.46
C ASP A 239 13.80 0.41 -8.31
N LEU A 240 14.02 -0.86 -7.97
CA LEU A 240 13.33 -1.57 -6.89
C LEU A 240 14.00 -1.43 -5.51
N VAL A 241 15.01 -0.57 -5.39
CA VAL A 241 15.74 -0.27 -4.15
C VAL A 241 16.19 -1.56 -3.44
N PRO A 242 17.03 -2.41 -4.05
CA PRO A 242 17.40 -3.68 -3.47
C PRO A 242 18.25 -3.51 -2.19
N HIS A 243 17.98 -4.31 -1.17
CA HIS A 243 18.71 -4.50 0.08
C HIS A 243 18.88 -3.28 1.00
N THR A 244 19.16 -2.09 0.46
CA THR A 244 19.55 -0.92 1.25
C THR A 244 18.66 0.28 0.96
N ALA A 245 18.23 0.99 2.00
CA ALA A 245 17.44 2.21 1.86
C ALA A 245 18.21 3.28 1.05
N LYS A 246 17.48 4.02 0.22
CA LYS A 246 18.05 4.99 -0.70
C LYS A 246 17.65 6.41 -0.31
N LYS A 247 18.62 7.29 -0.15
CA LYS A 247 18.37 8.74 -0.05
C LYS A 247 18.03 9.29 -1.44
N ARG A 248 16.92 9.99 -1.52
CA ARG A 248 16.52 10.74 -2.72
C ARG A 248 15.51 11.81 -2.36
N GLU A 249 15.36 12.82 -3.20
CA GLU A 249 14.26 13.76 -3.10
C GLU A 249 12.93 13.02 -3.34
N VAL A 250 11.98 13.21 -2.42
CA VAL A 250 10.65 12.62 -2.45
C VAL A 250 9.64 13.72 -2.17
N ARG A 251 8.87 14.13 -3.18
CA ARG A 251 7.84 15.17 -3.11
C ARG A 251 6.44 14.58 -3.20
N ALA A 252 6.31 13.49 -3.97
CA ALA A 252 5.06 12.78 -4.14
C ALA A 252 5.29 11.27 -4.09
N VAL A 253 4.39 10.57 -3.39
CA VAL A 253 4.43 9.12 -3.21
C VAL A 253 3.10 8.51 -3.61
N LEU A 254 3.16 7.29 -4.12
CA LEU A 254 2.00 6.46 -4.42
C LEU A 254 2.06 5.18 -3.58
N ASN A 255 0.99 4.88 -2.83
CA ASN A 255 0.85 3.65 -2.06
C ASN A 255 -0.19 2.74 -2.71
N ASN A 256 0.20 1.52 -3.06
CA ASN A 256 -0.64 0.53 -3.73
C ASN A 256 -1.09 -0.58 -2.79
N SER A 257 -2.36 -0.93 -2.88
CA SER A 257 -2.94 -2.09 -2.19
C SER A 257 -3.90 -2.81 -3.11
N PHE A 258 -3.62 -4.08 -3.44
CA PHE A 258 -4.43 -4.89 -4.36
C PHE A 258 -4.88 -6.16 -3.64
N GLY A 259 -6.17 -6.22 -3.30
CA GLY A 259 -6.71 -7.24 -2.42
C GLY A 259 -7.37 -8.42 -3.15
N PHE A 260 -7.38 -9.58 -2.48
CA PHE A 260 -8.23 -10.70 -2.89
C PHE A 260 -9.68 -10.25 -3.04
N GLY A 261 -10.39 -10.84 -4.02
CA GLY A 261 -11.67 -10.34 -4.50
C GLY A 261 -11.53 -9.29 -5.60
N GLY A 262 -10.27 -8.94 -5.98
CA GLY A 262 -9.97 -7.94 -7.00
C GLY A 262 -10.30 -6.52 -6.54
N THR A 263 -10.22 -6.23 -5.24
CA THR A 263 -10.47 -4.91 -4.68
C THR A 263 -9.15 -4.14 -4.59
N ASN A 264 -9.03 -3.05 -5.33
CA ASN A 264 -7.79 -2.30 -5.51
C ASN A 264 -7.91 -0.87 -4.99
N ALA A 265 -6.88 -0.39 -4.33
CA ALA A 265 -6.74 0.97 -3.84
C ALA A 265 -5.35 1.52 -4.15
N SER A 266 -5.29 2.79 -4.53
CA SER A 266 -4.05 3.56 -4.65
C SER A 266 -4.23 4.92 -4.00
N LEU A 267 -3.30 5.31 -3.15
CA LEU A 267 -3.27 6.62 -2.48
C LEU A 267 -2.08 7.42 -2.98
N ILE A 268 -2.29 8.72 -3.22
CA ILE A 268 -1.19 9.65 -3.50
C ILE A 268 -1.11 10.64 -2.35
N MET A 269 0.11 10.80 -1.83
CA MET A 269 0.42 11.76 -0.79
C MET A 269 1.58 12.64 -1.26
N THR A 270 1.53 13.93 -0.90
CA THR A 270 2.57 14.91 -1.23
C THR A 270 3.13 15.57 0.02
N ALA A 271 4.37 16.04 -0.08
CA ALA A 271 4.93 16.96 0.91
C ALA A 271 4.11 18.26 0.95
N VAL A 272 4.07 18.91 2.13
CA VAL A 272 3.37 20.18 2.40
C VAL A 272 4.35 21.34 2.30
#